data_25d308b390ca907eeae824cc780c9b69
#
_entry.id   25d308b390ca907eeae824cc780c9b69
#
_cell.length_a   1.000
_cell.length_b   1.000
_cell.length_c   1.000
_cell.angle_alpha   90.00
_cell.angle_beta   90.00
_cell.angle_gamma   90.00
#
_symmetry.space_group_name_H-M   'P 1'
#
loop_
_entity.id
_entity.type
_entity.pdbx_description
1 polymer ?
#
loop_
_entity_poly.entity_id
_entity_poly.type
_entity_poly.pdbx_seq_one_letter_code
_entity_poly.pdbx_strand_id
1 'polypeptide(L)'
;KRITSVASIPSIPNGKIAIVIGSHRHFSQKETDLIDKFCSEYNAVVFADHTSNYNGKYSFNSALLGCQFHYNSSIFDVDLIIHIGEVSADVYSYSKLKSPRTWRISEDGEMRDRFRNLEYVFEMSVEQFMEGIAKGSSVNTLYNECCLEYKTMFSRIPEIPFSNIWIANTLHDKMPEGSLLYFSILNSLRAWNFFDIHSSITTSCNVGGFGIDGPLSTALGAAIACPDKTTFIVTGDLAFFYDLNVLGNRHMDNNMRILLINNGCGTEFRNYDHPASYWGEEANLYMAAGGHFGKQSRKLVKDFVENLGFEYLSASSKEDFMEVYPKWIVTTSDKPIMLEVFTNSADESVALDRFRNIVPPPKGQQIKEQIKITVKELVGNDILTQVKKIIKK
;
A
#
# COMPACT_ATOMS: atom_id res chain seq x y z
N LYS A 1 14.23 26.36 -5.34
CA LYS A 1 14.44 27.08 -6.62
C LYS A 1 13.82 26.28 -7.76
N ARG A 2 13.25 26.95 -8.78
CA ARG A 2 12.74 26.30 -10.00
C ARG A 2 13.82 26.32 -11.08
N ILE A 3 14.05 25.19 -11.74
CA ILE A 3 15.04 25.00 -12.80
C ILE A 3 14.32 24.47 -14.04
N THR A 4 14.46 25.17 -15.16
CA THR A 4 13.79 24.88 -16.44
C THR A 4 14.78 24.46 -17.54
N SER A 5 16.08 24.54 -17.28
CA SER A 5 17.13 24.21 -18.23
C SER A 5 17.99 23.06 -17.73
N VAL A 6 18.17 22.04 -18.56
CA VAL A 6 19.06 20.91 -18.31
C VAL A 6 20.49 21.34 -17.96
N ALA A 7 21.00 22.37 -18.64
CA ALA A 7 22.34 22.90 -18.38
C ALA A 7 22.51 23.52 -16.97
N SER A 8 21.40 23.78 -16.27
CA SER A 8 21.39 24.35 -14.92
C SER A 8 21.20 23.30 -13.82
N ILE A 9 21.14 22.02 -14.14
CA ILE A 9 21.05 20.94 -13.16
C ILE A 9 22.34 20.95 -12.32
N PRO A 10 22.23 21.07 -10.97
CA PRO A 10 23.40 21.02 -10.11
C PRO A 10 24.05 19.63 -10.13
N SER A 11 25.31 19.56 -9.74
CA SER A 11 25.96 18.26 -9.53
C SER A 11 25.27 17.48 -8.43
N ILE A 12 25.10 16.19 -8.68
CA ILE A 12 24.53 15.26 -7.67
C ILE A 12 25.50 15.18 -6.48
N PRO A 13 25.03 15.36 -5.24
CA PRO A 13 25.85 15.23 -4.05
C PRO A 13 26.34 13.78 -3.89
N ASN A 14 27.53 13.63 -3.30
CA ASN A 14 28.01 12.32 -2.90
C ASN A 14 27.19 11.78 -1.73
N GLY A 15 27.07 10.44 -1.65
CA GLY A 15 26.39 9.76 -0.55
C GLY A 15 25.24 8.85 -1.00
N LYS A 16 24.33 8.59 -0.08
CA LYS A 16 23.15 7.75 -0.31
C LYS A 16 22.03 8.57 -0.93
N ILE A 17 21.40 8.05 -1.98
CA ILE A 17 20.30 8.75 -2.69
C ILE A 17 19.06 7.89 -2.70
N ALA A 18 17.94 8.46 -2.29
CA ALA A 18 16.62 7.86 -2.46
C ALA A 18 15.90 8.55 -3.63
N ILE A 19 15.55 7.79 -4.66
CA ILE A 19 14.53 8.20 -5.64
C ILE A 19 13.20 7.75 -5.08
N VAL A 20 12.32 8.67 -4.72
CA VAL A 20 10.97 8.34 -4.23
C VAL A 20 9.99 8.55 -5.37
N ILE A 21 9.36 7.48 -5.80
CA ILE A 21 8.33 7.52 -6.82
C ILE A 21 6.97 7.29 -6.15
N GLY A 22 6.16 8.34 -6.12
CA GLY A 22 4.76 8.24 -5.70
C GLY A 22 3.88 7.74 -6.85
N SER A 23 2.57 8.00 -6.78
CA SER A 23 1.67 7.63 -7.88
C SER A 23 2.11 8.31 -9.19
N HIS A 24 2.27 7.51 -10.21
CA HIS A 24 2.79 7.97 -11.50
C HIS A 24 2.17 7.17 -12.65
N ARG A 25 2.22 7.73 -13.86
CA ARG A 25 1.95 6.99 -15.09
C ARG A 25 2.98 5.87 -15.28
N HIS A 26 2.72 4.93 -16.17
CA HIS A 26 3.72 3.96 -16.55
C HIS A 26 4.98 4.63 -17.11
N PHE A 27 6.12 4.19 -16.62
CA PHE A 27 7.41 4.57 -17.18
C PHE A 27 7.64 3.85 -18.52
N SER A 28 8.15 4.58 -19.49
CA SER A 28 8.67 3.96 -20.70
C SER A 28 9.93 3.12 -20.40
N GLN A 29 10.26 2.18 -21.27
CA GLN A 29 11.50 1.40 -21.10
C GLN A 29 12.72 2.33 -21.04
N LYS A 30 12.77 3.39 -21.86
CA LYS A 30 13.85 4.37 -21.86
C LYS A 30 13.98 5.09 -20.51
N GLU A 31 12.87 5.54 -19.93
CA GLU A 31 12.88 6.18 -18.60
C GLU A 31 13.36 5.22 -17.52
N THR A 32 12.88 3.97 -17.55
CA THR A 32 13.31 2.92 -16.62
C THR A 32 14.81 2.66 -16.73
N ASP A 33 15.34 2.49 -17.95
CA ASP A 33 16.76 2.25 -18.19
C ASP A 33 17.63 3.43 -17.72
N LEU A 34 17.17 4.67 -17.88
CA LEU A 34 17.86 5.87 -17.42
C LEU A 34 17.90 5.95 -15.88
N ILE A 35 16.80 5.63 -15.21
CA ILE A 35 16.75 5.57 -13.75
C ILE A 35 17.64 4.44 -13.24
N ASP A 36 17.61 3.27 -13.84
CA ASP A 36 18.45 2.13 -13.46
C ASP A 36 19.95 2.45 -13.68
N LYS A 37 20.27 3.10 -14.78
CA LYS A 37 21.63 3.59 -15.06
C LYS A 37 22.08 4.58 -13.97
N PHE A 38 21.24 5.57 -13.63
CA PHE A 38 21.51 6.49 -12.54
C PHE A 38 21.80 5.75 -11.24
N CYS A 39 20.93 4.81 -10.85
CA CYS A 39 21.12 4.01 -9.65
C CYS A 39 22.42 3.19 -9.68
N SER A 40 22.84 2.70 -10.84
CA SER A 40 24.08 1.92 -10.98
C SER A 40 25.36 2.78 -10.89
N GLU A 41 25.27 4.05 -11.28
CA GLU A 41 26.39 5.00 -11.29
C GLU A 41 26.51 5.82 -9.99
N TYR A 42 25.43 5.87 -9.21
CA TYR A 42 25.33 6.51 -7.91
C TYR A 42 24.90 5.50 -6.84
N ASN A 43 25.17 5.79 -5.57
CA ASN A 43 24.69 4.94 -4.48
C ASN A 43 23.19 5.21 -4.22
N ALA A 44 22.34 4.82 -5.17
CA ALA A 44 20.93 5.17 -5.22
C ALA A 44 20.01 3.94 -5.25
N VAL A 45 18.82 4.09 -4.69
CA VAL A 45 17.74 3.10 -4.71
C VAL A 45 16.40 3.80 -4.98
N VAL A 46 15.47 3.12 -5.65
CA VAL A 46 14.14 3.64 -5.94
C VAL A 46 13.15 3.13 -4.92
N PHE A 47 12.69 4.01 -4.03
CA PHE A 47 11.59 3.74 -3.12
C PHE A 47 10.28 3.87 -3.89
N ALA A 48 9.68 2.73 -4.17
CA ALA A 48 8.48 2.62 -4.99
C ALA A 48 7.49 1.65 -4.35
N ASP A 49 6.22 2.00 -4.37
CA ASP A 49 5.13 1.11 -3.97
C ASP A 49 4.27 0.71 -5.18
N HIS A 50 3.18 -0.03 -4.94
CA HIS A 50 2.32 -0.52 -6.01
C HIS A 50 1.55 0.57 -6.78
N THR A 51 1.70 1.84 -6.42
CA THR A 51 1.12 2.98 -7.17
C THR A 51 2.10 3.67 -8.10
N SER A 52 3.39 3.33 -7.99
CA SER A 52 4.48 4.02 -8.68
C SER A 52 4.57 3.73 -10.19
N ASN A 53 4.07 2.58 -10.62
CA ASN A 53 4.23 2.07 -11.99
C ASN A 53 5.69 2.00 -12.48
N TYR A 54 6.65 1.85 -11.54
CA TYR A 54 8.06 1.66 -11.82
C TYR A 54 8.49 0.23 -11.49
N ASN A 55 9.02 -0.49 -12.48
CA ASN A 55 9.43 -1.89 -12.38
C ASN A 55 10.92 -2.08 -12.74
N GLY A 56 11.77 -1.07 -12.52
CA GLY A 56 13.20 -1.15 -12.78
C GLY A 56 13.95 -2.00 -11.75
N LYS A 57 15.20 -2.31 -12.08
CA LYS A 57 16.08 -3.20 -11.30
C LYS A 57 16.30 -2.75 -9.86
N TYR A 58 16.33 -1.44 -9.62
CA TYR A 58 16.63 -0.85 -8.31
C TYR A 58 15.37 -0.47 -7.53
N SER A 59 14.20 -1.00 -7.92
CA SER A 59 12.95 -0.84 -7.20
C SER A 59 13.02 -1.51 -5.83
N PHE A 60 12.55 -0.80 -4.80
CA PHE A 60 12.52 -1.25 -3.42
C PHE A 60 11.22 -0.83 -2.75
N ASN A 61 10.43 -1.80 -2.36
CA ASN A 61 9.23 -1.57 -1.58
C ASN A 61 9.56 -1.57 -0.08
N SER A 62 9.56 -0.40 0.52
CA SER A 62 9.97 -0.20 1.90
C SER A 62 8.83 -0.30 2.93
N ALA A 63 7.58 -0.50 2.50
CA ALA A 63 6.42 -0.39 3.39
C ALA A 63 6.47 -1.35 4.60
N LEU A 64 6.96 -2.58 4.41
CA LEU A 64 7.17 -3.54 5.51
C LEU A 64 8.13 -3.02 6.58
N LEU A 65 9.22 -2.39 6.18
CA LEU A 65 10.20 -1.80 7.10
C LEU A 65 9.70 -0.45 7.65
N GLY A 66 9.05 0.33 6.80
CA GLY A 66 8.52 1.65 7.13
C GLY A 66 7.41 1.62 8.17
N CYS A 67 6.59 0.57 8.19
CA CYS A 67 5.51 0.42 9.14
C CYS A 67 5.98 0.03 10.56
N GLN A 68 7.19 -0.49 10.74
CA GLN A 68 7.68 -0.96 12.03
C GLN A 68 7.87 0.18 13.04
N PHE A 69 7.25 0.12 14.21
CA PHE A 69 7.34 1.19 15.22
C PHE A 69 8.75 1.35 15.78
N HIS A 70 9.41 0.26 16.10
CA HIS A 70 10.68 0.24 16.84
C HIS A 70 11.89 -0.10 15.98
N TYR A 71 11.74 0.03 14.66
CA TYR A 71 12.82 -0.24 13.71
C TYR A 71 13.44 1.06 13.19
N ASN A 72 14.74 1.15 13.34
CA ASN A 72 15.56 2.21 12.77
C ASN A 72 16.71 1.59 11.97
N SER A 73 16.97 2.14 10.82
CA SER A 73 18.08 1.71 9.95
C SER A 73 18.66 2.89 9.18
N SER A 74 19.96 2.80 8.93
CA SER A 74 20.70 3.78 8.13
C SER A 74 20.34 3.78 6.65
N ILE A 75 19.54 2.80 6.17
CA ILE A 75 19.05 2.81 4.79
C ILE A 75 18.04 3.95 4.56
N PHE A 76 17.42 4.46 5.62
CA PHE A 76 16.49 5.58 5.57
C PHE A 76 17.15 6.95 5.76
N ASP A 77 18.42 6.99 6.18
CA ASP A 77 19.20 8.22 6.33
C ASP A 77 19.98 8.44 5.03
N VAL A 78 19.46 9.30 4.15
CA VAL A 78 20.02 9.55 2.82
C VAL A 78 20.45 11.02 2.66
N ASP A 79 21.41 11.28 1.78
CA ASP A 79 21.96 12.62 1.55
C ASP A 79 21.10 13.45 0.59
N LEU A 80 20.34 12.79 -0.27
CA LEU A 80 19.42 13.41 -1.23
C LEU A 80 18.19 12.54 -1.43
N ILE A 81 17.01 13.17 -1.44
CA ILE A 81 15.77 12.59 -1.99
C ILE A 81 15.51 13.22 -3.35
N ILE A 82 15.30 12.40 -4.38
CA ILE A 82 14.75 12.82 -5.68
C ILE A 82 13.29 12.33 -5.72
N HIS A 83 12.35 13.28 -5.69
CA HIS A 83 10.91 12.96 -5.66
C HIS A 83 10.30 13.09 -7.04
N ILE A 84 9.64 12.02 -7.51
CA ILE A 84 8.96 11.92 -8.82
C ILE A 84 7.49 11.54 -8.57
N GLY A 85 6.59 12.04 -9.38
CA GLY A 85 5.17 11.69 -9.33
C GLY A 85 4.41 12.38 -8.21
N GLU A 86 3.20 11.87 -7.98
CA GLU A 86 2.25 12.38 -7.01
C GLU A 86 2.48 11.80 -5.61
N VAL A 87 1.62 12.13 -4.66
CA VAL A 87 1.70 11.55 -3.32
C VAL A 87 1.33 10.08 -3.39
N SER A 88 2.15 9.20 -2.79
CA SER A 88 1.73 7.82 -2.55
C SER A 88 0.57 7.78 -1.56
N ALA A 89 -0.37 6.88 -1.79
CA ALA A 89 -1.48 6.63 -0.87
C ALA A 89 -1.05 5.90 0.41
N ASP A 90 0.16 5.34 0.43
CA ASP A 90 0.68 4.60 1.58
C ASP A 90 1.85 5.34 2.24
N VAL A 91 1.58 5.89 3.42
CA VAL A 91 2.58 6.61 4.21
C VAL A 91 3.78 5.73 4.62
N TYR A 92 3.60 4.43 4.75
CA TYR A 92 4.68 3.52 5.18
C TYR A 92 5.80 3.41 4.16
N SER A 93 5.50 3.62 2.89
CA SER A 93 6.49 3.54 1.81
C SER A 93 7.63 4.57 1.91
N TYR A 94 7.46 5.65 2.69
CA TYR A 94 8.48 6.71 2.79
C TYR A 94 8.57 7.42 4.15
N SER A 95 7.75 7.04 5.14
CA SER A 95 7.64 7.76 6.42
C SER A 95 8.93 7.82 7.22
N LYS A 96 9.83 6.86 7.03
CA LYS A 96 11.12 6.78 7.74
C LYS A 96 12.26 7.49 7.02
N LEU A 97 12.08 7.87 5.74
CA LEU A 97 13.11 8.55 4.98
C LEU A 97 13.45 9.91 5.59
N LYS A 98 14.73 10.15 5.77
CA LYS A 98 15.33 11.41 6.26
C LYS A 98 16.42 11.85 5.31
N SER A 99 16.41 13.11 4.94
CA SER A 99 17.41 13.72 4.09
C SER A 99 17.58 15.19 4.45
N PRO A 100 18.75 15.79 4.29
CA PRO A 100 18.93 17.23 4.44
C PRO A 100 18.34 18.03 3.28
N ARG A 101 18.07 17.39 2.13
CA ARG A 101 17.57 18.06 0.91
C ARG A 101 16.67 17.17 0.06
N THR A 102 15.73 17.80 -0.60
CA THR A 102 14.83 17.14 -1.58
C THR A 102 14.86 17.91 -2.90
N TRP A 103 14.96 17.17 -3.98
CA TRP A 103 14.83 17.64 -5.36
C TRP A 103 13.56 17.02 -5.92
N ARG A 104 12.70 17.84 -6.55
CA ARG A 104 11.47 17.35 -7.20
C ARG A 104 11.60 17.45 -8.71
N ILE A 105 11.26 16.38 -9.41
CA ILE A 105 11.09 16.38 -10.87
C ILE A 105 9.58 16.42 -11.16
N SER A 106 9.15 17.43 -11.92
CA SER A 106 7.74 17.64 -12.25
C SER A 106 7.64 18.43 -13.56
N GLU A 107 6.98 17.85 -14.58
CA GLU A 107 6.87 18.47 -15.91
C GLU A 107 6.14 19.83 -15.88
N ASP A 108 5.22 20.00 -14.92
CA ASP A 108 4.47 21.25 -14.70
C ASP A 108 5.14 22.24 -13.73
N GLY A 109 6.27 21.84 -13.14
CA GLY A 109 7.02 22.65 -12.17
C GLY A 109 6.30 22.86 -10.84
N GLU A 110 5.32 22.00 -10.49
CA GLU A 110 4.57 22.12 -9.24
C GLU A 110 5.48 21.93 -8.02
N MET A 111 5.37 22.86 -7.06
CA MET A 111 6.11 22.81 -5.81
C MET A 111 5.34 22.01 -4.75
N ARG A 112 5.79 20.77 -4.51
CA ARG A 112 5.30 19.93 -3.40
C ARG A 112 6.45 19.58 -2.49
N ASP A 113 6.41 20.06 -1.27
CA ASP A 113 7.45 19.82 -0.26
C ASP A 113 6.98 18.79 0.78
N ARG A 114 6.87 17.53 0.34
CA ARG A 114 6.45 16.42 1.22
C ARG A 114 7.43 16.16 2.36
N PHE A 115 8.72 16.36 2.11
CA PHE A 115 9.81 16.08 3.06
C PHE A 115 10.24 17.30 3.87
N ARG A 116 9.64 18.48 3.65
CA ARG A 116 9.87 19.75 4.35
C ARG A 116 11.29 20.31 4.21
N ASN A 117 11.93 20.02 3.09
CA ASN A 117 13.29 20.45 2.79
C ASN A 117 13.54 20.54 1.26
N LEU A 118 12.54 20.94 0.50
CA LEU A 118 12.59 21.09 -0.94
C LEU A 118 13.59 22.18 -1.34
N GLU A 119 14.63 21.80 -2.06
CA GLU A 119 15.70 22.70 -2.53
C GLU A 119 15.45 23.14 -3.98
N TYR A 120 15.15 22.17 -4.86
CA TYR A 120 14.93 22.39 -6.28
C TYR A 120 13.65 21.72 -6.77
N VAL A 121 12.98 22.38 -7.73
CA VAL A 121 11.97 21.80 -8.60
C VAL A 121 12.48 21.89 -10.02
N PHE A 122 12.63 20.75 -10.66
CA PHE A 122 13.05 20.64 -12.06
C PHE A 122 11.78 20.53 -12.93
N GLU A 123 11.47 21.60 -13.64
CA GLU A 123 10.36 21.65 -14.59
C GLU A 123 10.82 21.07 -15.92
N MET A 124 10.89 19.76 -15.95
CA MET A 124 11.29 18.95 -17.10
C MET A 124 10.84 17.51 -16.91
N SER A 125 10.87 16.73 -17.98
CA SER A 125 10.57 15.30 -17.91
C SER A 125 11.66 14.54 -17.15
N VAL A 126 11.31 13.34 -16.63
CA VAL A 126 12.27 12.43 -16.00
C VAL A 126 13.41 12.09 -16.96
N GLU A 127 13.10 11.86 -18.24
CA GLU A 127 14.08 11.60 -19.29
C GLU A 127 15.10 12.73 -19.42
N GLN A 128 14.61 13.97 -19.59
CA GLN A 128 15.48 15.16 -19.72
C GLN A 128 16.39 15.36 -18.49
N PHE A 129 15.81 15.14 -17.29
CA PHE A 129 16.59 15.25 -16.06
C PHE A 129 17.69 14.20 -15.99
N MET A 130 17.36 12.93 -16.21
CA MET A 130 18.32 11.83 -16.11
C MET A 130 19.42 11.89 -17.20
N GLU A 131 19.08 12.30 -18.42
CA GLU A 131 20.08 12.53 -19.49
C GLU A 131 20.97 13.73 -19.20
N GLY A 132 20.49 14.73 -18.49
CA GLY A 132 21.23 15.93 -18.13
C GLY A 132 22.23 15.76 -16.97
N ILE A 133 22.16 14.66 -16.25
CA ILE A 133 23.07 14.39 -15.13
C ILE A 133 24.40 13.85 -15.64
N ALA A 134 25.50 14.40 -15.13
CA ALA A 134 26.83 13.87 -15.39
C ALA A 134 26.97 12.42 -14.93
N LYS A 135 27.88 11.68 -15.56
CA LYS A 135 28.15 10.28 -15.18
C LYS A 135 28.68 10.20 -13.74
N GLY A 136 28.05 9.37 -12.92
CA GLY A 136 28.53 9.02 -11.59
C GLY A 136 29.61 7.94 -11.63
N SER A 137 30.27 7.71 -10.48
CA SER A 137 31.29 6.67 -10.32
C SER A 137 31.21 5.94 -8.98
N SER A 138 30.09 6.07 -8.26
CA SER A 138 29.89 5.43 -6.96
C SER A 138 29.52 3.95 -7.12
N VAL A 139 29.94 3.12 -6.16
CA VAL A 139 29.47 1.75 -6.05
C VAL A 139 28.12 1.77 -5.34
N ASN A 140 27.13 1.11 -5.92
CA ASN A 140 25.82 1.00 -5.30
C ASN A 140 25.80 -0.14 -4.27
N THR A 141 25.84 0.22 -2.98
CA THR A 141 25.67 -0.69 -1.83
C THR A 141 24.28 -0.58 -1.22
N LEU A 142 23.64 0.60 -1.32
CA LEU A 142 22.39 0.91 -0.65
C LEU A 142 21.24 -0.04 -1.08
N TYR A 143 21.14 -0.35 -2.37
CA TYR A 143 20.12 -1.28 -2.85
C TYR A 143 20.25 -2.67 -2.22
N ASN A 144 21.48 -3.19 -2.14
CA ASN A 144 21.74 -4.50 -1.53
C ASN A 144 21.45 -4.49 -0.02
N GLU A 145 21.80 -3.38 0.67
CA GLU A 145 21.46 -3.17 2.09
C GLU A 145 19.93 -3.20 2.28
N CYS A 146 19.18 -2.47 1.47
CA CYS A 146 17.71 -2.44 1.49
C CYS A 146 17.11 -3.83 1.28
N CYS A 147 17.56 -4.57 0.28
CA CYS A 147 17.07 -5.92 -0.02
C CYS A 147 17.37 -6.90 1.12
N LEU A 148 18.54 -6.81 1.74
CA LEU A 148 18.91 -7.68 2.87
C LEU A 148 18.04 -7.40 4.09
N GLU A 149 17.82 -6.12 4.41
CA GLU A 149 16.97 -5.74 5.53
C GLU A 149 15.51 -6.15 5.32
N TYR A 150 14.98 -5.98 4.10
CA TYR A 150 13.63 -6.45 3.76
C TYR A 150 13.52 -7.98 3.95
N LYS A 151 14.42 -8.76 3.37
CA LYS A 151 14.42 -10.23 3.51
C LYS A 151 14.50 -10.66 4.97
N THR A 152 15.35 -9.99 5.76
CA THR A 152 15.48 -10.25 7.19
C THR A 152 14.19 -9.95 7.95
N MET A 153 13.51 -8.85 7.63
CA MET A 153 12.24 -8.50 8.27
C MET A 153 11.14 -9.45 7.84
N PHE A 154 11.06 -9.75 6.54
CA PHE A 154 10.07 -10.68 5.98
C PHE A 154 10.13 -12.06 6.63
N SER A 155 11.34 -12.60 6.85
CA SER A 155 11.51 -13.90 7.51
C SER A 155 11.07 -13.93 8.99
N ARG A 156 10.78 -12.76 9.57
CA ARG A 156 10.36 -12.60 10.98
C ARG A 156 8.87 -12.30 11.11
N ILE A 157 8.11 -12.28 10.02
CA ILE A 157 6.66 -12.07 10.06
C ILE A 157 6.04 -13.13 10.97
N PRO A 158 5.32 -12.72 12.03
CA PRO A 158 4.72 -13.66 12.96
C PRO A 158 3.45 -14.29 12.36
N GLU A 159 2.95 -15.31 13.01
CA GLU A 159 1.61 -15.82 12.72
C GLU A 159 0.57 -14.74 13.03
N ILE A 160 -0.26 -14.41 12.05
CA ILE A 160 -1.31 -13.40 12.13
C ILE A 160 -2.70 -14.02 11.91
N PRO A 161 -3.77 -13.42 12.45
CA PRO A 161 -5.14 -13.87 12.22
C PRO A 161 -5.53 -13.84 10.74
N PHE A 162 -6.63 -14.50 10.41
CA PHE A 162 -7.25 -14.39 9.10
C PHE A 162 -7.70 -12.96 8.85
N SER A 163 -7.08 -12.31 7.89
CA SER A 163 -7.18 -10.86 7.68
C SER A 163 -6.72 -10.49 6.27
N ASN A 164 -6.96 -9.26 5.85
CA ASN A 164 -6.48 -8.74 4.56
C ASN A 164 -4.94 -8.86 4.43
N ILE A 165 -4.18 -8.58 5.51
CA ILE A 165 -2.71 -8.74 5.51
C ILE A 165 -2.32 -10.22 5.34
N TRP A 166 -3.02 -11.15 6.01
CA TRP A 166 -2.77 -12.57 5.85
C TRP A 166 -3.06 -13.04 4.42
N ILE A 167 -4.14 -12.54 3.81
CA ILE A 167 -4.51 -12.85 2.42
C ILE A 167 -3.45 -12.32 1.46
N ALA A 168 -3.01 -11.07 1.63
CA ALA A 168 -1.95 -10.49 0.82
C ALA A 168 -0.64 -11.29 0.94
N ASN A 169 -0.23 -11.67 2.16
CA ASN A 169 0.94 -12.53 2.41
C ASN A 169 0.81 -13.91 1.73
N THR A 170 -0.41 -14.43 1.62
CA THR A 170 -0.66 -15.73 1.00
C THR A 170 -0.62 -15.68 -0.52
N LEU A 171 -1.02 -14.55 -1.11
CA LEU A 171 -1.25 -14.44 -2.56
C LEU A 171 -0.16 -13.68 -3.33
N HIS A 172 0.62 -12.79 -2.68
CA HIS A 172 1.48 -11.84 -3.39
C HIS A 172 2.46 -12.50 -4.38
N ASP A 173 2.97 -13.68 -4.04
CA ASP A 173 3.91 -14.47 -4.85
C ASP A 173 3.21 -15.49 -5.79
N LYS A 174 1.88 -15.55 -5.75
CA LYS A 174 1.06 -16.49 -6.54
C LYS A 174 0.25 -15.80 -7.62
N MET A 175 0.26 -14.45 -7.63
CA MET A 175 -0.49 -13.70 -8.64
C MET A 175 0.07 -14.01 -10.05
N PRO A 176 -0.79 -14.25 -11.03
CA PRO A 176 -0.36 -14.63 -12.37
C PRO A 176 0.46 -13.53 -13.05
N GLU A 177 1.59 -13.91 -13.60
CA GLU A 177 2.47 -13.02 -14.35
C GLU A 177 1.73 -12.35 -15.52
N GLY A 178 2.08 -11.11 -15.82
CA GLY A 178 1.50 -10.33 -16.93
C GLY A 178 0.08 -9.83 -16.68
N SER A 179 -0.54 -10.14 -15.53
CA SER A 179 -1.88 -9.66 -15.17
C SER A 179 -1.90 -8.17 -14.78
N LEU A 180 -3.10 -7.63 -14.66
CA LEU A 180 -3.37 -6.32 -14.06
C LEU A 180 -3.88 -6.54 -12.63
N LEU A 181 -3.39 -5.78 -11.66
CA LEU A 181 -3.79 -5.87 -10.27
C LEU A 181 -4.12 -4.49 -9.70
N TYR A 182 -5.39 -4.27 -9.43
CA TYR A 182 -5.93 -3.04 -8.89
C TYR A 182 -6.22 -3.16 -7.40
N PHE A 183 -6.03 -2.07 -6.68
CA PHE A 183 -6.34 -1.98 -5.25
C PHE A 183 -7.31 -0.84 -4.99
N SER A 184 -8.29 -1.09 -4.13
CA SER A 184 -8.97 0.01 -3.46
C SER A 184 -8.02 0.68 -2.48
N ILE A 185 -8.15 2.00 -2.32
CA ILE A 185 -7.31 2.79 -1.42
C ILE A 185 -7.45 2.35 0.05
N LEU A 186 -6.51 2.75 0.90
CA LEU A 186 -6.43 2.46 2.33
C LEU A 186 -6.08 0.98 2.59
N ASN A 187 -6.90 0.24 3.33
CA ASN A 187 -6.53 -1.07 3.85
C ASN A 187 -6.19 -2.10 2.76
N SER A 188 -6.86 -2.07 1.60
CA SER A 188 -6.54 -3.00 0.51
C SER A 188 -5.15 -2.72 -0.05
N LEU A 189 -4.86 -1.49 -0.45
CA LEU A 189 -3.53 -1.10 -0.93
C LEU A 189 -2.46 -1.31 0.14
N ARG A 190 -2.71 -0.87 1.38
CA ARG A 190 -1.75 -0.97 2.50
C ARG A 190 -1.33 -2.40 2.79
N ALA A 191 -2.29 -3.32 2.86
CA ALA A 191 -2.00 -4.73 3.13
C ALA A 191 -1.09 -5.35 2.05
N TRP A 192 -1.31 -5.00 0.80
CA TRP A 192 -0.53 -5.52 -0.31
C TRP A 192 0.82 -4.80 -0.47
N ASN A 193 0.92 -3.52 -0.12
CA ASN A 193 2.19 -2.80 -0.14
C ASN A 193 3.24 -3.37 0.82
N PHE A 194 2.88 -4.20 1.78
CA PHE A 194 3.86 -4.87 2.63
C PHE A 194 4.68 -5.96 1.90
N PHE A 195 4.24 -6.39 0.73
CA PHE A 195 4.78 -7.53 0.00
C PHE A 195 5.18 -7.15 -1.41
N ASP A 196 6.27 -7.77 -1.88
CA ASP A 196 6.67 -7.62 -3.27
C ASP A 196 5.75 -8.43 -4.18
N ILE A 197 5.51 -7.91 -5.38
CA ILE A 197 4.73 -8.55 -6.44
C ILE A 197 5.64 -8.71 -7.65
N HIS A 198 5.43 -9.77 -8.44
CA HIS A 198 6.24 -10.02 -9.63
C HIS A 198 6.20 -8.81 -10.60
N SER A 199 7.37 -8.40 -11.10
CA SER A 199 7.54 -7.16 -11.88
C SER A 199 6.78 -7.11 -13.21
N SER A 200 6.33 -8.26 -13.74
CA SER A 200 5.48 -8.32 -14.94
C SER A 200 4.03 -7.94 -14.69
N ILE A 201 3.60 -7.86 -13.40
CA ILE A 201 2.24 -7.50 -13.02
C ILE A 201 2.15 -5.98 -12.95
N THR A 202 1.19 -5.43 -13.67
CA THR A 202 0.90 -4.00 -13.60
C THR A 202 -0.01 -3.72 -12.41
N THR A 203 0.45 -2.93 -11.45
CA THR A 203 -0.32 -2.57 -10.26
C THR A 203 -0.88 -1.16 -10.35
N SER A 204 -2.05 -0.90 -9.77
CA SER A 204 -2.66 0.44 -9.77
C SER A 204 -3.63 0.65 -8.62
N CYS A 205 -3.84 1.93 -8.26
CA CYS A 205 -4.81 2.36 -7.26
C CYS A 205 -5.29 3.78 -7.57
N ASN A 206 -6.56 4.07 -7.34
CA ASN A 206 -7.11 5.42 -7.45
C ASN A 206 -6.68 6.26 -6.24
N VAL A 207 -5.61 7.03 -6.37
CA VAL A 207 -5.05 7.79 -5.24
C VAL A 207 -5.34 9.30 -5.30
N GLY A 208 -5.76 9.81 -6.45
CA GLY A 208 -5.86 11.26 -6.70
C GLY A 208 -6.76 12.03 -5.73
N GLY A 209 -7.93 11.48 -5.40
CA GLY A 209 -8.89 12.12 -4.50
C GLY A 209 -9.00 11.47 -3.11
N PHE A 210 -8.25 10.42 -2.84
CA PHE A 210 -8.39 9.59 -1.64
C PHE A 210 -9.81 9.04 -1.41
N GLY A 211 -10.63 8.98 -2.48
CA GLY A 211 -11.98 8.45 -2.45
C GLY A 211 -12.00 6.92 -2.54
N ILE A 212 -13.01 6.32 -1.91
CA ILE A 212 -13.27 4.88 -1.98
C ILE A 212 -14.26 4.53 -3.10
N ASP A 213 -14.75 5.51 -3.81
CA ASP A 213 -15.63 5.42 -4.97
C ASP A 213 -14.84 5.20 -6.27
N GLY A 214 -15.36 4.38 -7.17
CA GLY A 214 -14.82 4.17 -8.50
C GLY A 214 -13.66 3.18 -8.69
N PRO A 215 -13.15 2.41 -7.71
CA PRO A 215 -12.06 1.46 -7.95
C PRO A 215 -12.48 0.29 -8.84
N LEU A 216 -13.69 -0.24 -8.71
CA LEU A 216 -14.21 -1.30 -9.57
C LEU A 216 -14.41 -0.80 -11.01
N SER A 217 -14.94 0.42 -11.16
CA SER A 217 -15.12 1.06 -12.47
C SER A 217 -13.79 1.26 -13.19
N THR A 218 -12.75 1.66 -12.45
CA THR A 218 -11.40 1.81 -13.02
C THR A 218 -10.82 0.46 -13.43
N ALA A 219 -10.94 -0.56 -12.60
CA ALA A 219 -10.47 -1.91 -12.94
C ALA A 219 -11.20 -2.49 -14.16
N LEU A 220 -12.54 -2.28 -14.26
CA LEU A 220 -13.29 -2.67 -15.44
C LEU A 220 -12.81 -1.92 -16.70
N GLY A 221 -12.57 -0.61 -16.59
CA GLY A 221 -12.01 0.16 -17.70
C GLY A 221 -10.69 -0.40 -18.20
N ALA A 222 -9.82 -0.84 -17.30
CA ALA A 222 -8.56 -1.49 -17.65
C ALA A 222 -8.76 -2.87 -18.27
N ALA A 223 -9.70 -3.67 -17.76
CA ALA A 223 -10.06 -4.97 -18.33
C ALA A 223 -10.56 -4.86 -19.78
N ILE A 224 -11.36 -3.82 -20.08
CA ILE A 224 -11.82 -3.51 -21.43
C ILE A 224 -10.66 -3.07 -22.34
N ALA A 225 -9.75 -2.25 -21.81
CA ALA A 225 -8.60 -1.76 -22.57
C ALA A 225 -7.54 -2.84 -22.84
N CYS A 226 -7.49 -3.88 -22.01
CA CYS A 226 -6.54 -4.98 -22.10
C CYS A 226 -7.26 -6.34 -22.05
N PRO A 227 -8.06 -6.69 -23.06
CA PRO A 227 -8.91 -7.88 -23.03
C PRO A 227 -8.13 -9.20 -22.94
N ASP A 228 -6.88 -9.21 -23.42
CA ASP A 228 -6.00 -10.38 -23.37
C ASP A 228 -5.34 -10.60 -22.00
N LYS A 229 -5.55 -9.69 -21.04
CA LYS A 229 -5.01 -9.77 -19.69
C LYS A 229 -6.10 -10.07 -18.68
N THR A 230 -5.78 -10.90 -17.70
CA THR A 230 -6.65 -11.05 -16.52
C THR A 230 -6.49 -9.83 -15.62
N THR A 231 -7.59 -9.23 -15.26
CA THR A 231 -7.64 -8.06 -14.37
C THR A 231 -8.15 -8.49 -12.99
N PHE A 232 -7.30 -8.36 -12.01
CA PHE A 232 -7.61 -8.59 -10.60
C PHE A 232 -7.89 -7.26 -9.91
N ILE A 233 -8.84 -7.25 -8.99
CA ILE A 233 -9.05 -6.14 -8.06
C ILE A 233 -9.25 -6.64 -6.65
N VAL A 234 -8.54 -6.03 -5.69
CA VAL A 234 -8.72 -6.23 -4.26
C VAL A 234 -9.45 -5.02 -3.69
N THR A 235 -10.62 -5.24 -3.10
CA THR A 235 -11.47 -4.17 -2.59
C THR A 235 -12.06 -4.51 -1.23
N GLY A 236 -12.26 -3.50 -0.39
CA GLY A 236 -13.05 -3.62 0.83
C GLY A 236 -14.54 -3.46 0.55
N ASP A 237 -15.37 -3.87 1.50
CA ASP A 237 -16.83 -3.84 1.40
C ASP A 237 -17.40 -2.43 1.18
N LEU A 238 -16.91 -1.41 1.87
CA LEU A 238 -17.39 -0.03 1.66
C LEU A 238 -17.12 0.44 0.22
N ALA A 239 -15.90 0.29 -0.28
CA ALA A 239 -15.54 0.68 -1.63
C ALA A 239 -16.35 -0.12 -2.67
N PHE A 240 -16.56 -1.42 -2.40
CA PHE A 240 -17.38 -2.29 -3.24
C PHE A 240 -18.81 -1.79 -3.37
N PHE A 241 -19.47 -1.46 -2.26
CA PHE A 241 -20.86 -0.99 -2.28
C PHE A 241 -21.04 0.41 -2.87
N TYR A 242 -20.02 1.28 -2.74
CA TYR A 242 -20.04 2.58 -3.42
C TYR A 242 -20.01 2.46 -4.95
N ASP A 243 -19.36 1.43 -5.49
CA ASP A 243 -19.18 1.22 -6.94
C ASP A 243 -19.90 -0.04 -7.47
N LEU A 244 -20.82 -0.60 -6.68
CA LEU A 244 -21.54 -1.84 -6.95
C LEU A 244 -22.19 -1.87 -8.33
N ASN A 245 -22.70 -0.73 -8.78
CA ASN A 245 -23.48 -0.62 -10.00
C ASN A 245 -22.69 -1.01 -11.26
N VAL A 246 -21.36 -0.92 -11.23
CA VAL A 246 -20.49 -1.29 -12.34
C VAL A 246 -20.55 -2.78 -12.68
N LEU A 247 -20.90 -3.64 -11.73
CA LEU A 247 -20.99 -5.09 -11.94
C LEU A 247 -22.06 -5.48 -12.97
N GLY A 248 -23.09 -4.64 -13.13
CA GLY A 248 -24.11 -4.78 -14.16
C GLY A 248 -23.74 -4.16 -15.52
N ASN A 249 -22.50 -3.72 -15.71
CA ASN A 249 -22.08 -3.12 -16.97
C ASN A 249 -22.01 -4.19 -18.07
N ARG A 250 -22.54 -3.86 -19.26
CA ARG A 250 -22.57 -4.77 -20.42
C ARG A 250 -21.17 -5.23 -20.91
N HIS A 251 -20.11 -4.56 -20.49
CA HIS A 251 -18.72 -4.88 -20.86
C HIS A 251 -18.00 -5.69 -19.76
N MET A 252 -18.71 -6.09 -18.71
CA MET A 252 -18.17 -7.03 -17.72
C MET A 252 -17.93 -8.37 -18.40
N ASP A 253 -16.71 -8.87 -18.36
CA ASP A 253 -16.33 -10.08 -19.09
C ASP A 253 -15.52 -11.04 -18.22
N ASN A 254 -15.23 -12.19 -18.77
CA ASN A 254 -14.60 -13.34 -18.13
C ASN A 254 -13.14 -13.11 -17.68
N ASN A 255 -12.51 -12.01 -18.09
CA ASN A 255 -11.16 -11.61 -17.63
C ASN A 255 -11.13 -10.86 -16.30
N MET A 256 -12.28 -10.62 -15.65
CA MET A 256 -12.36 -9.95 -14.34
C MET A 256 -12.31 -10.94 -13.17
N ARG A 257 -11.50 -10.60 -12.14
CA ARG A 257 -11.35 -11.33 -10.87
C ARG A 257 -11.47 -10.34 -9.73
N ILE A 258 -12.49 -10.46 -8.92
CA ILE A 258 -12.74 -9.55 -7.79
C ILE A 258 -12.50 -10.30 -6.48
N LEU A 259 -11.60 -9.77 -5.65
CA LEU A 259 -11.39 -10.20 -4.27
C LEU A 259 -12.01 -9.15 -3.35
N LEU A 260 -13.12 -9.50 -2.74
CA LEU A 260 -13.86 -8.65 -1.82
C LEU A 260 -13.53 -9.04 -0.38
N ILE A 261 -12.91 -8.13 0.35
CA ILE A 261 -12.69 -8.26 1.79
C ILE A 261 -13.90 -7.64 2.51
N ASN A 262 -14.77 -8.52 3.02
CA ASN A 262 -16.00 -8.13 3.69
C ASN A 262 -15.87 -8.34 5.21
N ASN A 263 -15.64 -7.26 5.94
CA ASN A 263 -15.60 -7.25 7.39
C ASN A 263 -16.77 -6.46 8.01
N GLY A 264 -17.69 -5.98 7.17
CA GLY A 264 -18.93 -5.31 7.57
C GLY A 264 -18.75 -3.89 8.07
N CYS A 265 -17.59 -3.29 7.93
CA CYS A 265 -17.35 -1.91 8.41
C CYS A 265 -16.14 -1.26 7.76
N GLY A 266 -16.02 0.07 7.91
CA GLY A 266 -14.79 0.81 7.59
C GLY A 266 -13.67 0.51 8.60
N THR A 267 -12.94 -0.58 8.38
CA THR A 267 -11.93 -1.10 9.33
C THR A 267 -10.81 -0.12 9.62
N GLU A 268 -10.51 0.82 8.72
CA GLU A 268 -9.53 1.89 8.96
C GLU A 268 -9.79 2.62 10.28
N PHE A 269 -11.05 2.94 10.56
CA PHE A 269 -11.45 3.65 11.78
C PHE A 269 -11.48 2.77 13.03
N ARG A 270 -11.30 1.47 12.88
CA ARG A 270 -11.31 0.47 13.95
C ARG A 270 -9.93 -0.05 14.29
N ASN A 271 -8.91 0.32 13.53
CA ASN A 271 -7.53 -0.07 13.79
C ASN A 271 -7.08 0.45 15.17
N TYR A 272 -6.33 -0.37 15.88
CA TYR A 272 -5.91 -0.13 17.27
C TYR A 272 -5.22 1.22 17.52
N ASP A 273 -4.57 1.78 16.52
CA ASP A 273 -3.83 3.04 16.57
C ASP A 273 -4.59 4.23 15.96
N HIS A 274 -5.79 3.99 15.41
CA HIS A 274 -6.59 5.08 14.85
C HIS A 274 -7.33 5.84 15.97
N PRO A 275 -7.34 7.19 15.98
CA PRO A 275 -8.00 7.97 17.01
C PRO A 275 -9.48 7.63 17.21
N ALA A 276 -10.18 7.27 16.14
CA ALA A 276 -11.60 6.89 16.19
C ALA A 276 -11.86 5.54 16.85
N SER A 277 -10.84 4.67 17.00
CA SER A 277 -10.99 3.38 17.69
C SER A 277 -11.39 3.53 19.15
N TYR A 278 -11.11 4.72 19.76
CA TYR A 278 -11.53 5.04 21.12
C TYR A 278 -13.06 4.97 21.31
N TRP A 279 -13.84 5.32 20.29
CA TRP A 279 -15.31 5.34 20.33
C TRP A 279 -15.94 3.97 20.16
N GLY A 280 -15.14 2.94 19.82
CA GLY A 280 -15.63 1.58 19.63
C GLY A 280 -16.76 1.51 18.60
N GLU A 281 -17.84 0.78 18.93
CA GLU A 281 -18.98 0.62 18.01
C GLU A 281 -19.81 1.89 17.83
N GLU A 282 -19.75 2.83 18.75
CA GLU A 282 -20.44 4.12 18.61
C GLU A 282 -19.97 4.91 17.38
N ALA A 283 -18.70 4.74 16.97
CA ALA A 283 -18.16 5.36 15.78
C ALA A 283 -18.85 4.89 14.48
N ASN A 284 -19.48 3.71 14.48
CA ASN A 284 -20.11 3.14 13.30
C ASN A 284 -21.23 4.03 12.73
N LEU A 285 -21.91 4.80 13.59
CA LEU A 285 -22.98 5.72 13.17
C LEU A 285 -22.47 6.91 12.35
N TYR A 286 -21.19 7.29 12.52
CA TYR A 286 -20.63 8.54 11.99
C TYR A 286 -19.53 8.32 10.94
N MET A 287 -18.96 7.12 10.86
CA MET A 287 -17.78 6.83 10.08
C MET A 287 -18.01 5.76 9.01
N ALA A 288 -19.22 5.70 8.45
CA ALA A 288 -19.61 4.76 7.41
C ALA A 288 -19.09 3.34 7.70
N ALA A 289 -19.36 2.86 8.92
CA ALA A 289 -18.92 1.58 9.39
C ALA A 289 -20.09 0.58 9.38
N GLY A 290 -20.18 -0.28 10.37
CA GLY A 290 -21.19 -1.32 10.45
C GLY A 290 -22.60 -0.85 10.10
N GLY A 291 -23.38 -1.66 9.41
CA GLY A 291 -24.73 -1.33 9.00
C GLY A 291 -24.85 -0.53 7.70
N HIS A 292 -23.76 -0.27 7.00
CA HIS A 292 -23.77 0.44 5.73
C HIS A 292 -24.79 -0.14 4.73
N PHE A 293 -24.94 -1.45 4.69
CA PHE A 293 -25.90 -2.18 3.84
C PHE A 293 -26.90 -3.00 4.68
N GLY A 294 -27.34 -2.45 5.79
CA GLY A 294 -28.33 -3.03 6.66
C GLY A 294 -27.80 -4.18 7.53
N LYS A 295 -28.47 -5.33 7.52
CA LYS A 295 -28.16 -6.47 8.39
C LYS A 295 -26.94 -7.29 7.95
N GLN A 296 -26.18 -6.81 7.00
CA GLN A 296 -24.98 -7.49 6.49
C GLN A 296 -25.22 -8.96 6.13
N SER A 297 -26.26 -9.22 5.33
CA SER A 297 -26.59 -10.55 4.89
C SER A 297 -25.44 -11.16 4.08
N ARG A 298 -24.95 -12.33 4.49
CA ARG A 298 -23.96 -13.11 3.74
C ARG A 298 -24.43 -13.56 2.35
N LYS A 299 -25.71 -13.43 2.05
CA LYS A 299 -26.29 -13.74 0.74
C LYS A 299 -26.35 -12.54 -0.18
N LEU A 300 -26.18 -11.31 0.35
CA LEU A 300 -26.41 -10.10 -0.43
C LEU A 300 -25.52 -10.03 -1.66
N VAL A 301 -24.22 -10.15 -1.48
CA VAL A 301 -23.26 -10.11 -2.59
C VAL A 301 -23.42 -11.33 -3.47
N LYS A 302 -23.53 -12.53 -2.88
CA LYS A 302 -23.73 -13.77 -3.61
C LYS A 302 -24.91 -13.68 -4.57
N ASP A 303 -26.11 -13.43 -4.04
CA ASP A 303 -27.33 -13.40 -4.83
C ASP A 303 -27.28 -12.31 -5.91
N PHE A 304 -26.66 -11.17 -5.61
CA PHE A 304 -26.49 -10.09 -6.58
C PHE A 304 -25.57 -10.47 -7.74
N VAL A 305 -24.38 -10.99 -7.47
CA VAL A 305 -23.39 -11.27 -8.53
C VAL A 305 -23.75 -12.53 -9.32
N GLU A 306 -24.32 -13.56 -8.70
CA GLU A 306 -24.80 -14.75 -9.41
C GLU A 306 -25.90 -14.39 -10.42
N ASN A 307 -26.82 -13.48 -10.06
CA ASN A 307 -27.84 -12.99 -10.99
C ASN A 307 -27.27 -12.13 -12.13
N LEU A 308 -26.05 -11.59 -11.97
CA LEU A 308 -25.30 -10.90 -13.04
C LEU A 308 -24.39 -11.84 -13.84
N GLY A 309 -24.39 -13.14 -13.54
CA GLY A 309 -23.65 -14.15 -14.30
C GLY A 309 -22.22 -14.41 -13.81
N PHE A 310 -21.82 -13.90 -12.65
CA PHE A 310 -20.52 -14.23 -12.05
C PHE A 310 -20.47 -15.66 -11.52
N GLU A 311 -19.27 -16.24 -11.50
CA GLU A 311 -18.97 -17.34 -10.59
C GLU A 311 -18.69 -16.75 -9.21
N TYR A 312 -19.38 -17.24 -8.17
CA TYR A 312 -19.22 -16.80 -6.80
C TYR A 312 -18.52 -17.84 -5.95
N LEU A 313 -17.46 -17.39 -5.26
CA LEU A 313 -16.70 -18.16 -4.29
C LEU A 313 -16.71 -17.41 -2.95
N SER A 314 -16.58 -18.12 -1.83
CA SER A 314 -16.45 -17.46 -0.52
C SER A 314 -15.55 -18.22 0.43
N ALA A 315 -14.94 -17.50 1.38
CA ALA A 315 -14.14 -18.06 2.46
C ALA A 315 -14.40 -17.28 3.76
N SER A 316 -14.37 -17.98 4.90
CA SER A 316 -14.55 -17.41 6.24
C SER A 316 -13.44 -17.81 7.21
N SER A 317 -12.50 -18.63 6.76
CA SER A 317 -11.34 -19.10 7.51
C SER A 317 -10.12 -19.22 6.59
N LYS A 318 -8.95 -19.44 7.19
CA LYS A 318 -7.71 -19.72 6.43
C LYS A 318 -7.86 -21.00 5.60
N GLU A 319 -8.46 -22.00 6.18
CA GLU A 319 -8.70 -23.32 5.57
C GLU A 319 -9.62 -23.18 4.35
N ASP A 320 -10.77 -22.52 4.51
CA ASP A 320 -11.69 -22.24 3.41
C ASP A 320 -10.98 -21.48 2.29
N PHE A 321 -10.22 -20.45 2.66
CA PHE A 321 -9.48 -19.62 1.70
C PHE A 321 -8.49 -20.44 0.88
N MET A 322 -7.70 -21.30 1.54
CA MET A 322 -6.72 -22.16 0.88
C MET A 322 -7.37 -23.17 -0.08
N GLU A 323 -8.62 -23.57 0.16
CA GLU A 323 -9.38 -24.45 -0.72
C GLU A 323 -9.92 -23.71 -1.95
N VAL A 324 -10.36 -22.45 -1.79
CA VAL A 324 -11.10 -21.75 -2.87
C VAL A 324 -10.24 -20.80 -3.71
N TYR A 325 -9.18 -20.19 -3.16
CA TYR A 325 -8.39 -19.20 -3.92
C TYR A 325 -7.78 -19.77 -5.22
N PRO A 326 -7.40 -21.07 -5.32
CA PRO A 326 -6.90 -21.62 -6.57
C PRO A 326 -7.89 -21.54 -7.73
N LYS A 327 -9.20 -21.51 -7.43
CA LYS A 327 -10.26 -21.35 -8.44
C LYS A 327 -10.43 -19.88 -8.85
N TRP A 328 -10.15 -18.96 -7.94
CA TRP A 328 -10.25 -17.52 -8.21
C TRP A 328 -9.05 -16.99 -9.00
N ILE A 329 -7.84 -17.47 -8.70
CA ILE A 329 -6.60 -16.93 -9.28
C ILE A 329 -6.34 -17.37 -10.73
N VAL A 330 -7.17 -18.26 -11.28
CA VAL A 330 -7.02 -18.75 -12.67
C VAL A 330 -7.14 -17.62 -13.68
N THR A 331 -6.33 -17.69 -14.74
CA THR A 331 -6.34 -16.71 -15.83
C THR A 331 -7.41 -17.00 -16.89
N THR A 332 -7.90 -18.25 -16.95
CA THR A 332 -8.93 -18.67 -17.91
C THR A 332 -10.20 -19.05 -17.17
N SER A 333 -11.33 -18.49 -17.61
CA SER A 333 -12.67 -18.79 -17.09
C SER A 333 -13.70 -18.39 -18.14
N ASP A 334 -14.87 -18.98 -18.10
CA ASP A 334 -16.00 -18.61 -18.96
C ASP A 334 -16.82 -17.44 -18.37
N LYS A 335 -16.54 -17.04 -17.13
CA LYS A 335 -17.27 -16.02 -16.39
C LYS A 335 -16.32 -15.13 -15.59
N PRO A 336 -16.69 -13.88 -15.27
CA PRO A 336 -16.01 -13.14 -14.20
C PRO A 336 -16.17 -13.88 -12.88
N ILE A 337 -15.13 -13.82 -12.01
CA ILE A 337 -15.13 -14.54 -10.72
C ILE A 337 -15.08 -13.55 -9.56
N MET A 338 -16.01 -13.73 -8.62
CA MET A 338 -16.03 -13.03 -7.34
C MET A 338 -15.60 -13.98 -6.23
N LEU A 339 -14.56 -13.62 -5.48
CA LEU A 339 -14.21 -14.26 -4.21
C LEU A 339 -14.49 -13.29 -3.08
N GLU A 340 -15.54 -13.58 -2.30
CA GLU A 340 -15.89 -12.81 -1.09
C GLU A 340 -15.29 -13.47 0.14
N VAL A 341 -14.48 -12.71 0.87
CA VAL A 341 -13.77 -13.20 2.06
C VAL A 341 -14.31 -12.48 3.28
N PHE A 342 -14.89 -13.24 4.19
CA PHE A 342 -15.44 -12.71 5.44
C PHE A 342 -14.36 -12.67 6.53
N THR A 343 -13.85 -11.49 6.82
CA THR A 343 -12.96 -11.24 7.95
C THR A 343 -13.73 -10.46 9.04
N ASN A 344 -13.06 -10.06 10.10
CA ASN A 344 -13.65 -9.19 11.13
C ASN A 344 -12.68 -8.09 11.55
N SER A 345 -13.20 -6.96 11.99
CA SER A 345 -12.41 -5.78 12.30
C SER A 345 -11.45 -5.97 13.48
N ALA A 346 -11.74 -6.89 14.40
CA ALA A 346 -10.86 -7.17 15.53
C ALA A 346 -9.61 -7.93 15.06
N ASP A 347 -9.78 -8.97 14.25
CA ASP A 347 -8.67 -9.73 13.66
C ASP A 347 -7.84 -8.88 12.69
N GLU A 348 -8.46 -8.01 11.91
CA GLU A 348 -7.77 -7.04 11.06
C GLU A 348 -6.86 -6.12 11.90
N SER A 349 -7.38 -5.58 13.02
CA SER A 349 -6.63 -4.73 13.92
C SER A 349 -5.48 -5.48 14.61
N VAL A 350 -5.72 -6.71 15.07
CA VAL A 350 -4.68 -7.58 15.67
C VAL A 350 -3.61 -7.95 14.65
N ALA A 351 -3.99 -8.25 13.40
CA ALA A 351 -3.04 -8.54 12.35
C ALA A 351 -2.13 -7.35 12.07
N LEU A 352 -2.69 -6.15 11.95
CA LEU A 352 -1.94 -4.92 11.75
C LEU A 352 -1.00 -4.62 12.92
N ASP A 353 -1.47 -4.77 14.16
CA ASP A 353 -0.65 -4.57 15.35
C ASP A 353 0.55 -5.52 15.39
N ARG A 354 0.32 -6.82 15.21
CA ARG A 354 1.40 -7.82 15.16
C ARG A 354 2.38 -7.55 14.03
N PHE A 355 1.87 -7.15 12.88
CA PHE A 355 2.68 -6.87 11.70
C PHE A 355 3.56 -5.62 11.86
N ARG A 356 3.09 -4.60 12.54
CA ARG A 356 3.85 -3.37 12.82
C ARG A 356 4.82 -3.48 14.00
N ASN A 357 4.73 -4.55 14.79
CA ASN A 357 5.55 -4.82 15.97
C ASN A 357 6.42 -6.09 15.82
N ILE A 358 6.83 -6.44 14.59
CA ILE A 358 7.80 -7.52 14.34
C ILE A 358 9.11 -7.24 15.10
N VAL A 359 9.50 -5.97 15.17
CA VAL A 359 10.59 -5.50 16.02
C VAL A 359 9.99 -5.08 17.36
N PRO A 360 10.32 -5.80 18.46
CA PRO A 360 9.76 -5.47 19.76
C PRO A 360 10.31 -4.14 20.30
N PRO A 361 9.56 -3.44 21.15
CA PRO A 361 10.03 -2.22 21.79
C PRO A 361 11.29 -2.48 22.64
N PRO A 362 12.15 -1.47 22.85
CA PRO A 362 13.31 -1.57 23.73
C PRO A 362 12.90 -2.02 25.14
N LYS A 363 13.74 -2.82 25.81
CA LYS A 363 13.43 -3.43 27.12
C LYS A 363 12.81 -2.46 28.16
N GLY A 364 13.27 -1.21 28.20
CA GLY A 364 12.72 -0.20 29.11
C GLY A 364 11.29 0.26 28.77
N GLN A 365 10.88 0.20 27.51
CA GLN A 365 9.51 0.47 27.07
C GLN A 365 8.60 -0.73 27.29
N GLN A 366 9.10 -1.95 27.08
CA GLN A 366 8.35 -3.18 27.38
C GLN A 366 7.87 -3.21 28.84
N ILE A 367 8.75 -2.87 29.78
CA ILE A 367 8.41 -2.80 31.20
C ILE A 367 7.36 -1.73 31.46
N LYS A 368 7.46 -0.56 30.83
CA LYS A 368 6.46 0.52 30.98
C LYS A 368 5.10 0.15 30.42
N GLU A 369 5.07 -0.54 29.29
CA GLU A 369 3.82 -1.01 28.67
C GLU A 369 3.19 -2.14 29.49
N GLN A 370 3.98 -3.07 30.01
CA GLN A 370 3.51 -4.12 30.88
C GLN A 370 2.94 -3.57 32.18
N ILE A 371 3.59 -2.57 32.78
CA ILE A 371 3.05 -1.85 33.95
C ILE A 371 1.74 -1.15 33.60
N LYS A 372 1.62 -0.50 32.44
CA LYS A 372 0.37 0.13 32.02
C LYS A 372 -0.76 -0.87 31.83
N ILE A 373 -0.49 -2.03 31.23
CA ILE A 373 -1.47 -3.10 31.04
C ILE A 373 -1.92 -3.63 32.40
N THR A 374 -0.98 -3.97 33.29
CA THR A 374 -1.27 -4.48 34.63
C THR A 374 -2.06 -3.44 35.47
N VAL A 375 -1.70 -2.17 35.40
CA VAL A 375 -2.45 -1.09 36.07
C VAL A 375 -3.85 -0.93 35.46
N LYS A 376 -4.00 -1.08 34.16
CA LYS A 376 -5.30 -1.02 33.46
C LYS A 376 -6.21 -2.19 33.85
N GLU A 377 -5.65 -3.37 34.00
CA GLU A 377 -6.37 -4.56 34.47
C GLU A 377 -6.77 -4.48 35.96
N LEU A 378 -5.90 -3.94 36.80
CA LEU A 378 -6.14 -3.81 38.22
C LEU A 378 -7.09 -2.65 38.62
N VAL A 379 -7.07 -1.56 37.84
CA VAL A 379 -7.75 -0.31 38.25
C VAL A 379 -9.00 -0.02 37.42
N GLY A 380 -9.20 -0.73 36.31
CA GLY A 380 -10.31 -0.49 35.37
C GLY A 380 -10.15 0.80 34.54
N ASN A 381 -10.79 0.84 33.38
CA ASN A 381 -10.69 1.96 32.42
C ASN A 381 -11.23 3.30 32.99
N ASP A 382 -12.22 3.26 33.86
CA ASP A 382 -12.89 4.47 34.38
C ASP A 382 -12.02 5.29 35.32
N ILE A 383 -11.21 4.64 36.15
CA ILE A 383 -10.33 5.34 37.12
C ILE A 383 -9.12 5.93 36.38
N LEU A 384 -8.57 5.25 35.37
CA LEU A 384 -7.49 5.81 34.53
C LEU A 384 -7.93 7.06 33.75
N THR A 385 -9.18 7.12 33.34
CA THR A 385 -9.75 8.30 32.66
C THR A 385 -9.91 9.47 33.61
N GLN A 386 -10.30 9.21 34.87
CA GLN A 386 -10.39 10.24 35.93
C GLN A 386 -9.01 10.76 36.33
N VAL A 387 -8.02 9.89 36.51
CA VAL A 387 -6.63 10.26 36.85
C VAL A 387 -6.00 11.11 35.72
N LYS A 388 -6.23 10.76 34.44
CA LYS A 388 -5.76 11.58 33.33
C LYS A 388 -6.42 12.97 33.26
N LYS A 389 -7.66 13.11 33.67
CA LYS A 389 -8.34 14.41 33.79
C LYS A 389 -7.80 15.26 34.94
N ILE A 390 -7.30 14.64 36.01
CA ILE A 390 -6.70 15.34 37.16
C ILE A 390 -5.28 15.81 36.87
N ILE A 391 -4.49 15.03 36.14
CA ILE A 391 -3.09 15.36 35.77
C ILE A 391 -3.02 16.42 34.66
N LYS A 392 -4.09 16.63 33.88
CA LYS A 392 -4.16 17.66 32.81
C LYS A 392 -4.72 19.02 33.32
N LYS A 393 -5.06 19.14 34.57
CA LYS A 393 -5.33 20.41 35.26
C LYS A 393 -4.09 20.89 36.03
#